data_9d2ecd85692cb6ca7e68349036a59bd7
#
_entry.id   9d2ecd85692cb6ca7e68349036a59bd7
#
_cell.length_a   1.000
_cell.length_b   1.000
_cell.length_c   1.000
_cell.angle_alpha   90.00
_cell.angle_beta   90.00
_cell.angle_gamma   90.00
#
_symmetry.space_group_name_H-M   'P 1'
#
loop_
_entity.id
_entity.type
_entity.pdbx_description
1 polymer ?
#
loop_
_entity_poly.entity_id
_entity_poly.type
_entity_poly.pdbx_seq_one_letter_code
_entity_poly.pdbx_strand_id
1 'polypeptide(L)'
;MPANLGFLGLSRLAKPLTGEEGRKILERDRYRCQYCGLDGLTSFENSLIMSVDFIQPRAHKGKKEPENLVTACRPCNRIKGSRVFANFDEAKKYVVERRAELRSEWETTMDQLRSRSAKA
;
A
#
# COMPACT_ATOMS: atom_id res chain seq x y z
N MET A 1 -13.96 -18.95 28.84
CA MET A 1 -15.09 -18.44 28.06
C MET A 1 -15.07 -19.03 26.68
N PRO A 2 -15.77 -20.12 26.52
CA PRO A 2 -15.69 -20.80 25.21
C PRO A 2 -16.21 -19.96 24.06
N ALA A 3 -17.16 -19.08 24.35
CA ALA A 3 -17.70 -18.18 23.34
C ALA A 3 -16.64 -17.26 22.71
N ASN A 4 -15.48 -17.15 23.33
CA ASN A 4 -14.44 -16.24 22.91
C ASN A 4 -13.35 -16.91 22.07
N LEU A 5 -13.54 -18.14 21.68
CA LEU A 5 -12.54 -18.82 20.83
C LEU A 5 -12.29 -18.07 19.54
N GLY A 6 -13.34 -17.55 18.92
CA GLY A 6 -13.20 -16.70 17.75
C GLY A 6 -12.47 -15.40 18.03
N PHE A 7 -12.69 -14.84 19.20
CA PHE A 7 -12.00 -13.63 19.63
C PHE A 7 -10.53 -13.88 19.93
N LEU A 8 -10.18 -15.05 20.42
CA LEU A 8 -8.78 -15.40 20.65
C LEU A 8 -7.97 -15.35 19.35
N GLY A 9 -8.57 -15.81 18.23
CA GLY A 9 -7.93 -15.70 16.93
C GLY A 9 -7.74 -14.24 16.51
N LEU A 10 -8.75 -13.40 16.74
CA LEU A 10 -8.69 -11.97 16.43
C LEU A 10 -7.70 -11.23 17.34
N SER A 11 -7.61 -11.62 18.62
CA SER A 11 -6.71 -10.97 19.56
C SER A 11 -5.23 -11.20 19.25
N ARG A 12 -4.91 -12.17 18.39
CA ARG A 12 -3.54 -12.42 17.92
C ARG A 12 -3.12 -11.46 16.83
N LEU A 13 -4.07 -10.79 16.18
CA LEU A 13 -3.77 -9.79 15.16
C LEU A 13 -3.43 -8.46 15.84
N ALA A 14 -2.52 -7.72 15.23
CA ALA A 14 -2.30 -6.34 15.65
C ALA A 14 -3.60 -5.57 15.50
N LYS A 15 -3.86 -4.65 16.42
CA LYS A 15 -5.03 -3.78 16.32
C LYS A 15 -4.91 -2.90 15.07
N PRO A 16 -6.04 -2.56 14.43
CA PRO A 16 -6.02 -1.58 13.36
C PRO A 16 -5.44 -0.25 13.84
N LEU A 17 -4.81 0.48 12.94
CA LEU A 17 -4.34 1.83 13.26
C LEU A 17 -5.53 2.75 13.54
N THR A 18 -5.40 3.58 14.57
CA THR A 18 -6.32 4.70 14.75
C THR A 18 -5.97 5.80 13.74
N GLY A 19 -6.90 6.74 13.53
CA GLY A 19 -6.64 7.89 12.67
C GLY A 19 -5.42 8.69 13.12
N GLU A 20 -5.23 8.84 14.43
CA GLU A 20 -4.09 9.56 14.99
C GLU A 20 -2.78 8.82 14.76
N GLU A 21 -2.77 7.52 14.99
CA GLU A 21 -1.59 6.70 14.77
C GLU A 21 -1.17 6.71 13.30
N GLY A 22 -2.14 6.58 12.41
CA GLY A 22 -1.88 6.65 10.97
C GLY A 22 -1.34 8.01 10.55
N ARG A 23 -1.90 9.09 11.08
CA ARG A 23 -1.45 10.43 10.76
C ARG A 23 0.02 10.63 11.14
N LYS A 24 0.46 10.09 12.28
CA LYS A 24 1.86 10.19 12.70
C LYS A 24 2.82 9.56 11.68
N ILE A 25 2.43 8.43 11.11
CA ILE A 25 3.24 7.76 10.08
C ILE A 25 3.24 8.59 8.79
N LEU A 26 2.06 9.07 8.37
CA LEU A 26 1.96 9.92 7.19
C LEU A 26 2.82 11.17 7.33
N GLU A 27 2.78 11.82 8.49
CA GLU A 27 3.60 13.01 8.75
C GLU A 27 5.09 12.68 8.78
N ARG A 28 5.46 11.56 9.42
CA ARG A 28 6.87 11.10 9.44
C ARG A 28 7.41 10.95 8.03
N ASP A 29 6.63 10.36 7.15
CA ASP A 29 7.01 10.09 5.76
C ASP A 29 6.68 11.25 4.82
N ARG A 30 6.21 12.37 5.36
CA ARG A 30 5.86 13.59 4.63
C ARG A 30 4.84 13.31 3.53
N TYR A 31 3.87 12.45 3.80
CA TYR A 31 2.84 12.04 2.85
C TYR A 31 3.39 11.53 1.52
N ARG A 32 4.59 10.99 1.53
CA ARG A 32 5.22 10.42 0.33
C ARG A 32 5.11 8.90 0.35
N CYS A 33 4.64 8.32 -0.73
CA CYS A 33 4.61 6.87 -0.88
C CYS A 33 6.05 6.33 -0.83
N GLN A 34 6.30 5.45 0.13
CA GLN A 34 7.63 4.90 0.33
C GLN A 34 7.99 3.85 -0.73
N TYR A 35 7.00 3.38 -1.49
CA TYR A 35 7.23 2.43 -2.60
C TYR A 35 7.54 3.16 -3.90
N CYS A 36 6.63 3.97 -4.41
CA CYS A 36 6.78 4.60 -5.72
C CYS A 36 7.27 6.06 -5.69
N GLY A 37 7.31 6.66 -4.51
CA GLY A 37 7.77 8.04 -4.36
C GLY A 37 6.73 9.10 -4.67
N LEU A 38 5.46 8.72 -4.94
CA LEU A 38 4.42 9.71 -5.19
C LEU A 38 4.31 10.67 -4.02
N ASP A 39 4.34 11.95 -4.33
CA ASP A 39 4.29 13.01 -3.32
C ASP A 39 2.84 13.41 -3.03
N GLY A 40 2.38 13.09 -1.83
CA GLY A 40 1.03 13.43 -1.38
C GLY A 40 0.84 14.90 -1.04
N LEU A 41 1.92 15.71 -1.03
CA LEU A 41 1.81 17.13 -0.74
C LEU A 41 1.59 17.98 -2.00
N THR A 42 1.70 17.40 -3.18
CA THR A 42 1.59 18.14 -4.44
C THR A 42 0.16 18.45 -4.85
N SER A 43 -0.81 17.67 -4.36
CA SER A 43 -2.23 17.92 -4.66
C SER A 43 -3.11 17.26 -3.59
N PHE A 44 -4.33 17.76 -3.49
CA PHE A 44 -5.32 17.15 -2.61
C PHE A 44 -5.61 15.71 -3.00
N GLU A 45 -5.74 15.43 -4.29
CA GLU A 45 -6.00 14.08 -4.80
C GLU A 45 -4.88 13.12 -4.42
N ASN A 46 -3.63 13.54 -4.55
CA ASN A 46 -2.50 12.71 -4.15
C ASN A 46 -2.53 12.43 -2.64
N SER A 47 -2.87 13.43 -1.83
CA SER A 47 -2.96 13.23 -0.38
C SER A 47 -4.05 12.24 0.00
N LEU A 48 -5.18 12.26 -0.73
CA LEU A 48 -6.32 11.37 -0.46
C LEU A 48 -6.00 9.90 -0.65
N ILE A 49 -5.09 9.58 -1.56
CA ILE A 49 -4.77 8.18 -1.85
C ILE A 49 -3.65 7.64 -0.98
N MET A 50 -3.12 8.45 -0.07
CA MET A 50 -2.11 7.97 0.87
C MET A 50 -2.75 7.19 2.02
N SER A 51 -2.11 6.11 2.39
CA SER A 51 -2.53 5.26 3.50
C SER A 51 -1.29 4.73 4.20
N VAL A 52 -1.50 4.01 5.28
CA VAL A 52 -0.40 3.35 5.99
C VAL A 52 -0.46 1.86 5.70
N ASP A 53 0.66 1.33 5.26
CA ASP A 53 0.82 -0.08 4.97
C ASP A 53 1.61 -0.77 6.09
N PHE A 54 1.15 -1.96 6.48
CA PHE A 54 1.93 -2.85 7.33
C PHE A 54 2.86 -3.63 6.40
N ILE A 55 4.16 -3.41 6.50
CA ILE A 55 5.16 -4.11 5.67
C ILE A 55 4.98 -5.61 5.82
N GLN A 56 4.99 -6.10 7.06
CA GLN A 56 4.50 -7.43 7.39
C GLN A 56 3.00 -7.29 7.64
N PRO A 57 2.14 -7.91 6.81
CA PRO A 57 0.69 -7.75 6.96
C PRO A 57 0.17 -8.22 8.32
N ARG A 58 -0.85 -7.54 8.81
CA ARG A 58 -1.53 -7.93 10.06
C ARG A 58 -1.97 -9.40 10.02
N ALA A 59 -2.49 -9.84 8.88
CA ALA A 59 -2.94 -11.22 8.69
C ALA A 59 -1.79 -12.23 8.82
N HIS A 60 -0.56 -11.79 8.70
CA HIS A 60 0.65 -12.62 8.82
C HIS A 60 1.50 -12.19 10.01
N LYS A 61 0.85 -11.85 11.11
CA LYS A 61 1.47 -11.51 12.40
C LYS A 61 2.26 -10.19 12.38
N GLY A 62 1.98 -9.33 11.44
CA GLY A 62 2.59 -8.00 11.39
C GLY A 62 2.19 -7.17 12.60
N LYS A 63 3.18 -6.54 13.23
CA LYS A 63 2.98 -5.75 14.44
C LYS A 63 2.74 -4.29 14.12
N LYS A 64 1.99 -3.62 14.99
CA LYS A 64 1.75 -2.20 14.91
C LYS A 64 2.93 -1.45 15.55
N GLU A 65 4.05 -1.44 14.86
CA GLU A 65 5.28 -0.79 15.28
C GLU A 65 5.78 0.14 14.17
N PRO A 66 6.37 1.29 14.51
CA PRO A 66 6.84 2.24 13.48
C PRO A 66 7.71 1.62 12.40
N GLU A 67 8.54 0.66 12.76
CA GLU A 67 9.44 -0.04 11.83
C GLU A 67 8.68 -0.90 10.82
N ASN A 68 7.46 -1.29 11.15
CA ASN A 68 6.61 -2.11 10.29
C ASN A 68 5.55 -1.31 9.54
N LEU A 69 5.56 0.00 9.67
CA LEU A 69 4.56 0.88 9.10
C LEU A 69 5.19 1.88 8.15
N VAL A 70 4.66 1.98 6.95
CA VAL A 70 5.12 2.98 5.97
C VAL A 70 3.93 3.61 5.26
N THR A 71 4.11 4.86 4.85
CA THR A 71 3.15 5.52 3.97
C THR A 71 3.21 4.87 2.59
N ALA A 72 2.05 4.54 2.05
CA ALA A 72 1.92 3.96 0.73
C ALA A 72 0.72 4.58 0.03
N CYS A 73 0.86 4.86 -1.27
CA CYS A 73 -0.32 5.23 -2.04
C CYS A 73 -1.20 3.99 -2.21
N ARG A 74 -2.49 4.20 -2.37
CA ARG A 74 -3.44 3.09 -2.49
C ARG A 74 -3.10 2.13 -3.63
N PRO A 75 -2.69 2.59 -4.81
CA PRO A 75 -2.25 1.67 -5.86
C PRO A 75 -1.09 0.76 -5.44
N CYS A 76 -0.05 1.29 -4.81
CA CYS A 76 1.08 0.48 -4.35
C CYS A 76 0.66 -0.50 -3.27
N ASN A 77 -0.18 -0.07 -2.34
CA ASN A 77 -0.70 -0.94 -1.29
C ASN A 77 -1.51 -2.10 -1.89
N ARG A 78 -2.32 -1.81 -2.90
CA ARG A 78 -3.09 -2.85 -3.60
C ARG A 78 -2.18 -3.82 -4.36
N ILE A 79 -1.15 -3.31 -5.03
CA ILE A 79 -0.18 -4.15 -5.76
C ILE A 79 0.53 -5.09 -4.79
N LYS A 80 0.95 -4.57 -3.65
CA LYS A 80 1.61 -5.38 -2.62
C LYS A 80 0.67 -6.46 -2.08
N GLY A 81 -0.58 -6.08 -1.82
CA GLY A 81 -1.58 -6.99 -1.27
C GLY A 81 -1.16 -7.56 0.08
N SER A 82 -1.51 -8.82 0.30
CA SER A 82 -1.19 -9.53 1.55
C SER A 82 0.07 -10.39 1.43
N ARG A 83 0.90 -10.14 0.43
CA ARG A 83 2.15 -10.89 0.26
C ARG A 83 3.11 -10.62 1.39
N VAL A 84 3.87 -11.66 1.74
CA VAL A 84 4.87 -11.59 2.79
C VAL A 84 6.26 -11.47 2.16
N PHE A 85 7.05 -10.53 2.67
CA PHE A 85 8.41 -10.29 2.21
C PHE A 85 9.34 -10.35 3.41
N ALA A 86 10.61 -10.65 3.16
CA ALA A 86 11.61 -10.72 4.23
C ALA A 86 11.86 -9.35 4.87
N ASN A 87 11.75 -8.28 4.09
CA ASN A 87 11.97 -6.92 4.56
C ASN A 87 11.33 -5.90 3.61
N PHE A 88 11.41 -4.63 3.99
CA PHE A 88 10.85 -3.55 3.18
C PHE A 88 11.49 -3.46 1.79
N ASP A 89 12.80 -3.64 1.68
CA ASP A 89 13.49 -3.52 0.40
C ASP A 89 12.98 -4.53 -0.61
N GLU A 90 12.72 -5.76 -0.18
CA GLU A 90 12.13 -6.78 -1.04
C GLU A 90 10.71 -6.44 -1.44
N ALA A 91 9.91 -5.95 -0.50
CA ALA A 91 8.55 -5.50 -0.78
C ALA A 91 8.56 -4.37 -1.80
N LYS A 92 9.42 -3.38 -1.61
CA LYS A 92 9.55 -2.24 -2.51
C LYS A 92 9.97 -2.69 -3.90
N LYS A 93 10.95 -3.56 -3.99
CA LYS A 93 11.41 -4.10 -5.29
C LYS A 93 10.25 -4.74 -6.03
N TYR A 94 9.50 -5.59 -5.37
CA TYR A 94 8.34 -6.25 -5.98
C TYR A 94 7.31 -5.23 -6.47
N VAL A 95 6.95 -4.29 -5.63
CA VAL A 95 5.91 -3.30 -5.95
C VAL A 95 6.34 -2.42 -7.13
N VAL A 96 7.57 -1.94 -7.11
CA VAL A 96 8.09 -1.08 -8.18
C VAL A 96 8.15 -1.81 -9.51
N GLU A 97 8.64 -3.06 -9.50
CA GLU A 97 8.70 -3.87 -10.71
C GLU A 97 7.31 -4.18 -11.26
N ARG A 98 6.39 -4.57 -10.38
CA ARG A 98 5.02 -4.88 -10.81
C ARG A 98 4.30 -3.64 -11.32
N ARG A 99 4.53 -2.50 -10.68
CA ARG A 99 3.95 -1.23 -11.13
C ARG A 99 4.45 -0.86 -12.53
N ALA A 100 5.73 -1.08 -12.81
CA ALA A 100 6.30 -0.84 -14.14
C ALA A 100 5.69 -1.75 -15.21
N GLU A 101 5.47 -3.03 -14.89
CA GLU A 101 4.78 -3.97 -15.79
C GLU A 101 3.36 -3.50 -16.10
N LEU A 102 2.61 -3.11 -15.07
CA LEU A 102 1.25 -2.62 -15.22
C LEU A 102 1.21 -1.34 -16.06
N ARG A 103 2.18 -0.47 -15.89
CA ARG A 103 2.28 0.75 -16.70
C ARG A 103 2.50 0.42 -18.16
N SER A 104 3.39 -0.53 -18.44
CA SER A 104 3.66 -0.96 -19.80
C SER A 104 2.41 -1.55 -20.46
N GLU A 105 1.67 -2.38 -19.74
CA GLU A 105 0.40 -2.93 -20.22
C GLU A 105 -0.62 -1.83 -20.50
N TRP A 106 -0.71 -0.86 -19.61
CA TRP A 106 -1.60 0.29 -19.78
C TRP A 106 -1.24 1.12 -21.01
N GLU A 107 0.06 1.42 -21.20
CA GLU A 107 0.53 2.19 -22.36
C GLU A 107 0.14 1.50 -23.66
N THR A 108 0.35 0.18 -23.76
CA THR A 108 -0.04 -0.61 -24.92
C THR A 108 -1.56 -0.51 -25.16
N THR A 109 -2.35 -0.68 -24.13
CA THR A 109 -3.81 -0.61 -24.22
C THR A 109 -4.27 0.78 -24.66
N MET A 110 -3.69 1.83 -24.09
CA MET A 110 -4.07 3.19 -24.43
C MET A 110 -3.69 3.54 -25.87
N ASP A 111 -2.53 3.09 -26.33
CA ASP A 111 -2.10 3.30 -27.70
C ASP A 111 -3.06 2.62 -28.69
N GLN A 112 -3.49 1.41 -28.39
CA GLN A 112 -4.48 0.70 -29.21
C GLN A 112 -5.81 1.44 -29.25
N LEU A 113 -6.29 1.91 -28.11
CA LEU A 113 -7.55 2.65 -28.03
C LEU A 113 -7.49 3.98 -28.76
N ARG A 114 -6.38 4.71 -28.63
CA ARG A 114 -6.18 5.99 -29.33
C ARG A 114 -6.10 5.77 -30.85
N SER A 115 -5.44 4.70 -31.28
CA SER A 115 -5.36 4.35 -32.68
C SER A 115 -6.73 4.04 -33.28
N ARG A 116 -7.59 3.29 -32.55
CA ARG A 116 -8.96 3.01 -32.98
C ARG A 116 -9.79 4.27 -33.06
N SER A 117 -9.68 5.16 -32.07
CA SER A 117 -10.41 6.42 -32.06
C SER A 117 -10.03 7.32 -33.22
N ALA A 118 -8.74 7.33 -33.60
CA ALA A 118 -8.26 8.12 -34.71
C ALA A 118 -8.79 7.61 -36.06
N LYS A 119 -9.15 6.34 -36.16
CA LYS A 119 -9.69 5.73 -37.37
C LYS A 119 -11.21 5.80 -37.49
N ALA A 120 -11.87 6.16 -36.41
CA ALA A 120 -13.34 6.18 -36.33
C ALA A 120 -13.98 7.42 -37.03
#